data_d9221c9f1a0d3c027bff491fd63266be
#
_entry.id   d9221c9f1a0d3c027bff491fd63266be
#
_cell.length_a   1.000
_cell.length_b   1.000
_cell.length_c   1.000
_cell.angle_alpha   90.00
_cell.angle_beta   90.00
_cell.angle_gamma   90.00
#
_symmetry.space_group_name_H-M   'P 1'
#
loop_
_entity.id
_entity.type
_entity.pdbx_description
1 polymer ?
#
loop_
_entity_poly.entity_id
_entity_poly.type
_entity_poly.pdbx_seq_one_letter_code
_entity_poly.pdbx_strand_id
1 'polypeptide(L)'
;LAAFAAIGLALLYRAAEGVRHAPADQPAAVGVVPRESVARLENSIAVLPFTNISNEPDNEYFCEGISEEILNALSGFRQLNVIGRTSSFAFKGSDVGIAQISAQLGVGHVLQGSVRKVGKQLRISAQLLDEAGRQVWTETFDRELANIFEIQSEIAAAVAAKVASQVTSSA
;
A
#
# COMPACT_ATOMS: atom_id res chain seq x y z
N LEU A 1 21.58 58.69 -47.18
CA LEU A 1 20.97 57.38 -47.50
C LEU A 1 21.86 56.17 -47.14
N ALA A 2 23.08 56.35 -46.65
CA ALA A 2 24.04 55.25 -46.32
C ALA A 2 24.13 54.91 -44.82
N ALA A 3 23.42 55.65 -43.95
CA ALA A 3 23.54 55.47 -42.51
C ALA A 3 22.54 54.48 -41.89
N PHE A 4 21.51 54.09 -42.60
CA PHE A 4 20.48 53.18 -42.08
C PHE A 4 20.70 51.70 -42.41
N ALA A 5 21.59 51.36 -43.32
CA ALA A 5 21.90 49.96 -43.67
C ALA A 5 22.82 49.25 -42.66
N ALA A 6 23.59 50.01 -41.89
CA ALA A 6 24.55 49.43 -40.92
C ALA A 6 23.93 49.00 -39.58
N ILE A 7 22.78 49.59 -39.22
CA ILE A 7 22.12 49.30 -37.95
C ILE A 7 21.28 48.02 -38.05
N GLY A 8 20.73 47.71 -39.21
CA GLY A 8 19.94 46.51 -39.46
C GLY A 8 20.75 45.20 -39.43
N LEU A 9 22.01 45.26 -39.87
CA LEU A 9 22.89 44.08 -39.94
C LEU A 9 23.48 43.70 -38.58
N ALA A 10 23.68 44.70 -37.70
CA ALA A 10 24.18 44.43 -36.34
C ALA A 10 23.13 43.76 -35.41
N LEU A 11 21.85 44.03 -35.66
CA LEU A 11 20.72 43.41 -34.90
C LEU A 11 20.47 41.95 -35.33
N LEU A 12 20.72 41.62 -36.60
CA LEU A 12 20.60 40.23 -37.09
C LEU A 12 21.76 39.35 -36.64
N TYR A 13 22.93 39.92 -36.42
CA TYR A 13 24.10 39.15 -35.95
C TYR A 13 24.05 38.80 -34.46
N ARG A 14 23.32 39.59 -33.65
CA ARG A 14 23.16 39.34 -32.23
C ARG A 14 22.12 38.26 -31.88
N ALA A 15 21.27 37.91 -32.82
CA ALA A 15 20.25 36.85 -32.63
C ALA A 15 20.80 35.44 -32.90
N ALA A 16 21.98 35.28 -33.49
CA ALA A 16 22.56 33.98 -33.84
C ALA A 16 23.48 33.37 -32.78
N GLU A 17 23.86 34.09 -31.72
CA GLU A 17 24.79 33.60 -30.70
C GLU A 17 24.10 33.04 -29.43
N GLY A 18 22.78 32.86 -29.45
CA GLY A 18 22.00 32.40 -28.30
C GLY A 18 21.69 30.90 -28.23
N VAL A 19 22.08 30.12 -29.25
CA VAL A 19 21.91 28.65 -29.18
C VAL A 19 23.17 28.01 -28.59
N ARG A 20 23.30 28.14 -27.26
CA ARG A 20 24.23 27.27 -26.54
C ARG A 20 23.65 25.88 -26.58
N HIS A 21 24.29 24.99 -27.33
CA HIS A 21 24.14 23.56 -27.20
C HIS A 21 24.37 23.21 -25.73
N ALA A 22 23.30 22.81 -25.07
CA ALA A 22 23.41 22.07 -23.80
C ALA A 22 24.20 20.78 -24.12
N PRO A 23 25.22 20.42 -23.36
CA PRO A 23 25.85 19.13 -23.55
C PRO A 23 24.83 18.06 -23.17
N ALA A 24 24.39 17.31 -24.19
CA ALA A 24 23.71 16.07 -24.03
C ALA A 24 24.77 15.06 -23.58
N ASP A 25 24.95 14.92 -22.28
CA ASP A 25 25.45 13.71 -21.61
C ASP A 25 25.59 13.99 -20.11
N GLN A 26 24.45 14.16 -19.44
CA GLN A 26 24.39 13.82 -18.02
C GLN A 26 23.65 12.49 -17.97
N PRO A 27 24.31 11.39 -17.53
CA PRO A 27 23.58 10.20 -17.19
C PRO A 27 22.56 10.61 -16.14
N ALA A 28 21.27 10.29 -16.40
CA ALA A 28 20.21 10.50 -15.44
C ALA A 28 20.70 9.96 -14.10
N ALA A 29 20.87 10.86 -13.14
CA ALA A 29 21.20 10.47 -11.78
C ALA A 29 20.13 9.46 -11.39
N VAL A 30 20.51 8.19 -11.28
CA VAL A 30 19.69 7.16 -10.66
C VAL A 30 19.41 7.73 -9.28
N GLY A 31 18.18 8.22 -9.11
CA GLY A 31 17.76 8.88 -7.88
C GLY A 31 18.02 7.89 -6.75
N VAL A 32 19.05 8.17 -5.95
CA VAL A 32 19.29 7.43 -4.70
C VAL A 32 18.10 7.76 -3.83
N VAL A 33 17.14 6.84 -3.78
CA VAL A 33 15.98 6.93 -2.88
C VAL A 33 16.55 7.02 -1.46
N PRO A 34 16.27 8.08 -0.69
CA PRO A 34 16.81 8.22 0.65
C PRO A 34 16.49 6.96 1.47
N ARG A 35 17.47 6.46 2.24
CA ARG A 35 17.29 5.26 3.09
C ARG A 35 16.07 5.35 4.01
N GLU A 36 15.71 6.57 4.44
CA GLU A 36 14.48 6.81 5.24
C GLU A 36 13.19 6.53 4.46
N SER A 37 13.14 6.76 3.15
CA SER A 37 11.94 6.45 2.34
C SER A 37 11.81 4.95 2.09
N VAL A 38 12.92 4.23 1.95
CA VAL A 38 12.92 2.77 1.83
C VAL A 38 12.47 2.13 3.13
N ALA A 39 13.02 2.56 4.28
CA ALA A 39 12.61 2.07 5.59
C ALA A 39 11.14 2.37 5.92
N ARG A 40 10.59 3.49 5.43
CA ARG A 40 9.16 3.81 5.55
C ARG A 40 8.27 2.86 4.73
N LEU A 41 8.73 2.43 3.55
CA LEU A 41 8.02 1.46 2.74
C LEU A 41 8.07 0.07 3.38
N GLU A 42 9.24 -0.37 3.85
CA GLU A 42 9.44 -1.67 4.48
C GLU A 42 8.53 -1.88 5.71
N ASN A 43 8.37 -0.85 6.56
CA ASN A 43 7.53 -0.89 7.76
C ASN A 43 6.11 -0.36 7.52
N SER A 44 5.66 -0.29 6.27
CA SER A 44 4.31 0.17 5.93
C SER A 44 3.40 -0.97 5.53
N ILE A 45 2.13 -0.85 5.90
CA ILE A 45 1.13 -1.89 5.67
C ILE A 45 -0.24 -1.28 5.35
N ALA A 46 -0.92 -1.90 4.39
CA ALA A 46 -2.33 -1.68 4.13
C ALA A 46 -3.13 -2.93 4.52
N VAL A 47 -4.26 -2.74 5.18
CA VAL A 47 -5.21 -3.81 5.49
C VAL A 47 -6.37 -3.70 4.52
N LEU A 48 -6.51 -4.67 3.62
CA LEU A 48 -7.65 -4.74 2.71
C LEU A 48 -8.87 -5.34 3.42
N PRO A 49 -10.08 -4.98 2.99
CA PRO A 49 -11.29 -5.62 3.50
C PRO A 49 -11.25 -7.13 3.30
N PHE A 50 -11.52 -7.88 4.36
CA PHE A 50 -11.62 -9.33 4.27
C PHE A 50 -12.83 -9.71 3.43
N THR A 51 -12.67 -10.72 2.60
CA THR A 51 -13.71 -11.15 1.67
C THR A 51 -14.64 -12.15 2.33
N ASN A 52 -15.94 -11.92 2.21
CA ASN A 52 -16.94 -12.92 2.58
C ASN A 52 -17.01 -14.01 1.51
N ILE A 53 -16.58 -15.22 1.86
CA ILE A 53 -16.69 -16.42 1.01
C ILE A 53 -17.78 -17.40 1.48
N SER A 54 -18.70 -16.90 2.31
CA SER A 54 -19.91 -17.61 2.74
C SER A 54 -21.05 -17.34 1.77
N ASN A 55 -22.08 -18.18 1.79
CA ASN A 55 -23.29 -17.96 1.03
C ASN A 55 -24.28 -16.98 1.71
N GLU A 56 -23.92 -16.44 2.90
CA GLU A 56 -24.75 -15.56 3.70
C GLU A 56 -24.30 -14.10 3.56
N PRO A 57 -25.12 -13.19 2.98
CA PRO A 57 -24.76 -11.78 2.81
C PRO A 57 -24.48 -11.05 4.14
N ASP A 58 -25.18 -11.44 5.21
CA ASP A 58 -25.07 -10.81 6.53
C ASP A 58 -23.65 -10.91 7.14
N ASN A 59 -22.82 -11.83 6.64
CA ASN A 59 -21.43 -11.94 7.07
C ASN A 59 -20.52 -10.84 6.52
N GLU A 60 -21.00 -10.01 5.62
CA GLU A 60 -20.23 -8.88 5.07
C GLU A 60 -19.87 -7.88 6.19
N TYR A 61 -20.81 -7.58 7.08
CA TYR A 61 -20.53 -6.71 8.25
C TYR A 61 -19.48 -7.30 9.18
N PHE A 62 -19.47 -8.62 9.33
CA PHE A 62 -18.42 -9.29 10.12
C PHE A 62 -17.05 -9.13 9.45
N CYS A 63 -16.97 -9.29 8.13
CA CYS A 63 -15.73 -9.14 7.37
C CYS A 63 -15.19 -7.70 7.45
N GLU A 64 -16.04 -6.70 7.34
CA GLU A 64 -15.66 -5.29 7.52
C GLU A 64 -15.20 -5.02 8.96
N GLY A 65 -15.95 -5.49 9.94
CA GLY A 65 -15.63 -5.30 11.36
C GLY A 65 -14.29 -5.91 11.75
N ILE A 66 -13.99 -7.14 11.32
CA ILE A 66 -12.68 -7.75 11.61
C ILE A 66 -11.52 -7.03 10.91
N SER A 67 -11.74 -6.54 9.69
CA SER A 67 -10.72 -5.78 8.96
C SER A 67 -10.40 -4.47 9.66
N GLU A 68 -11.42 -3.78 10.17
CA GLU A 68 -11.29 -2.54 10.92
C GLU A 68 -10.60 -2.75 12.28
N GLU A 69 -10.97 -3.80 13.01
CA GLU A 69 -10.33 -4.16 14.28
C GLU A 69 -8.85 -4.50 14.09
N ILE A 70 -8.49 -5.24 13.03
CA ILE A 70 -7.10 -5.54 12.68
C ILE A 70 -6.33 -4.26 12.37
N LEU A 71 -6.91 -3.36 11.58
CA LEU A 71 -6.31 -2.08 11.23
C LEU A 71 -6.05 -1.23 12.49
N ASN A 72 -7.03 -1.16 13.39
CA ASN A 72 -6.92 -0.44 14.65
C ASN A 72 -5.84 -1.05 15.55
N ALA A 73 -5.81 -2.38 15.67
CA ALA A 73 -4.80 -3.08 16.45
C ALA A 73 -3.38 -2.86 15.92
N LEU A 74 -3.19 -2.91 14.58
CA LEU A 74 -1.90 -2.61 13.93
C LEU A 74 -1.47 -1.16 14.14
N SER A 75 -2.39 -0.21 14.13
CA SER A 75 -2.12 1.21 14.37
C SER A 75 -1.57 1.49 15.77
N GLY A 76 -1.72 0.57 16.70
CA GLY A 76 -1.11 0.62 18.03
C GLY A 76 0.41 0.36 18.05
N PHE A 77 0.97 -0.22 16.99
CA PHE A 77 2.40 -0.48 16.88
C PHE A 77 3.13 0.72 16.29
N ARG A 78 3.86 1.47 17.11
CA ARG A 78 4.53 2.73 16.71
C ARG A 78 5.53 2.61 15.58
N GLN A 79 6.11 1.43 15.38
CA GLN A 79 7.07 1.15 14.32
C GLN A 79 6.42 0.89 12.96
N LEU A 80 5.10 0.71 12.91
CA LEU A 80 4.36 0.46 11.69
C LEU A 80 3.70 1.74 11.15
N ASN A 81 3.79 1.93 9.85
CA ASN A 81 3.01 2.92 9.12
C ASN A 81 1.78 2.25 8.53
N VAL A 82 0.65 2.36 9.20
CA VAL A 82 -0.61 1.74 8.78
C VAL A 82 -1.39 2.71 7.91
N ILE A 83 -1.77 2.26 6.70
CA ILE A 83 -2.60 3.06 5.79
C ILE A 83 -4.03 3.13 6.33
N GLY A 84 -4.60 4.33 6.29
CA GLY A 84 -5.95 4.57 6.80
C GLY A 84 -7.03 3.80 6.03
N ARG A 85 -8.14 3.49 6.74
CA ARG A 85 -9.29 2.71 6.25
C ARG A 85 -9.80 3.20 4.89
N THR A 86 -10.00 4.50 4.72
CA THR A 86 -10.57 5.07 3.49
C THR A 86 -9.77 4.70 2.24
N SER A 87 -8.43 4.76 2.32
CA SER A 87 -7.56 4.43 1.20
C SER A 87 -7.49 2.93 0.94
N SER A 88 -7.37 2.12 1.99
CA SER A 88 -7.29 0.66 1.87
C SER A 88 -8.60 0.05 1.39
N PHE A 89 -9.74 0.52 1.91
CA PHE A 89 -11.05 -0.04 1.59
C PHE A 89 -11.58 0.40 0.22
N ALA A 90 -10.96 1.38 -0.42
CA ALA A 90 -11.27 1.75 -1.80
C ALA A 90 -11.01 0.59 -2.80
N PHE A 91 -10.18 -0.39 -2.42
CA PHE A 91 -9.90 -1.58 -3.22
C PHE A 91 -10.84 -2.76 -2.96
N LYS A 92 -11.92 -2.56 -2.17
CA LYS A 92 -12.92 -3.61 -1.93
C LYS A 92 -13.53 -4.10 -3.24
N GLY A 93 -13.46 -5.41 -3.48
CA GLY A 93 -14.01 -6.03 -4.69
C GLY A 93 -13.32 -5.64 -6.00
N SER A 94 -12.15 -5.02 -5.94
CA SER A 94 -11.37 -4.70 -7.15
C SER A 94 -10.58 -5.92 -7.64
N ASP A 95 -10.45 -6.05 -8.96
CA ASP A 95 -9.60 -7.07 -9.59
C ASP A 95 -8.13 -6.63 -9.73
N VAL A 96 -7.75 -5.56 -9.02
CA VAL A 96 -6.39 -5.01 -9.04
C VAL A 96 -5.45 -5.93 -8.30
N GLY A 97 -4.32 -6.27 -8.93
CA GLY A 97 -3.30 -7.12 -8.32
C GLY A 97 -2.59 -6.45 -7.13
N ILE A 98 -2.13 -7.26 -6.18
CA ILE A 98 -1.48 -6.77 -4.94
C ILE A 98 -0.30 -5.84 -5.21
N ALA A 99 0.55 -6.17 -6.19
CA ALA A 99 1.69 -5.31 -6.56
C ALA A 99 1.25 -3.91 -7.00
N GLN A 100 0.13 -3.81 -7.71
CA GLN A 100 -0.43 -2.53 -8.13
C GLN A 100 -1.07 -1.77 -6.97
N ILE A 101 -1.78 -2.47 -6.07
CA ILE A 101 -2.34 -1.89 -4.84
C ILE A 101 -1.21 -1.34 -3.96
N SER A 102 -0.16 -2.13 -3.75
CA SER A 102 1.02 -1.75 -2.99
C SER A 102 1.68 -0.49 -3.55
N ALA A 103 1.86 -0.42 -4.87
CA ALA A 103 2.41 0.75 -5.54
C ALA A 103 1.51 1.99 -5.41
N GLN A 104 0.18 1.85 -5.54
CA GLN A 104 -0.77 2.96 -5.42
C GLN A 104 -0.87 3.49 -3.99
N LEU A 105 -0.79 2.62 -2.99
CA LEU A 105 -0.83 3.00 -1.58
C LEU A 105 0.55 3.39 -1.02
N GLY A 106 1.63 3.07 -1.73
CA GLY A 106 3.00 3.33 -1.28
C GLY A 106 3.38 2.49 -0.07
N VAL A 107 3.01 1.20 -0.05
CA VAL A 107 3.26 0.30 1.08
C VAL A 107 4.16 -0.87 0.71
N GLY A 108 4.96 -1.33 1.67
CA GLY A 108 5.79 -2.52 1.53
C GLY A 108 5.03 -3.82 1.76
N HIS A 109 3.90 -3.77 2.47
CA HIS A 109 3.11 -4.96 2.80
C HIS A 109 1.62 -4.72 2.63
N VAL A 110 0.91 -5.79 2.27
CA VAL A 110 -0.56 -5.82 2.17
C VAL A 110 -1.08 -7.02 2.94
N LEU A 111 -1.98 -6.77 3.89
CA LEU A 111 -2.73 -7.80 4.58
C LEU A 111 -4.09 -7.95 3.91
N GLN A 112 -4.42 -9.17 3.54
CA GLN A 112 -5.73 -9.56 3.04
C GLN A 112 -6.23 -10.81 3.74
N GLY A 113 -7.51 -11.12 3.57
CA GLY A 113 -8.06 -12.34 4.15
C GLY A 113 -9.46 -12.66 3.66
N SER A 114 -9.97 -13.76 4.16
CA SER A 114 -11.32 -14.22 3.87
C SER A 114 -11.98 -14.79 5.10
N VAL A 115 -13.30 -14.72 5.13
CA VAL A 115 -14.15 -15.29 6.17
C VAL A 115 -15.14 -16.25 5.53
N ARG A 116 -15.18 -17.47 6.07
CA ARG A 116 -16.20 -18.46 5.74
C ARG A 116 -16.98 -18.82 7.00
N LYS A 117 -18.30 -18.74 6.92
CA LYS A 117 -19.20 -19.19 7.97
C LYS A 117 -20.03 -20.36 7.46
N VAL A 118 -20.14 -21.41 8.27
CA VAL A 118 -21.02 -22.57 8.03
C VAL A 118 -21.72 -22.90 9.34
N GLY A 119 -22.99 -22.58 9.45
CA GLY A 119 -23.72 -22.67 10.71
C GLY A 119 -23.11 -21.81 11.81
N LYS A 120 -22.62 -22.44 12.88
CA LYS A 120 -21.89 -21.77 13.98
C LYS A 120 -20.37 -21.76 13.83
N GLN A 121 -19.83 -22.38 12.79
CA GLN A 121 -18.40 -22.44 12.58
C GLN A 121 -17.94 -21.27 11.71
N LEU A 122 -16.92 -20.56 12.19
CA LEU A 122 -16.20 -19.50 11.48
C LEU A 122 -14.81 -19.95 11.15
N ARG A 123 -14.41 -19.82 9.88
CA ARG A 123 -13.04 -19.94 9.44
C ARG A 123 -12.57 -18.61 8.87
N ILE A 124 -11.52 -18.07 9.46
CA ILE A 124 -10.92 -16.79 9.06
C ILE A 124 -9.52 -17.08 8.61
N SER A 125 -9.20 -16.75 7.36
CA SER A 125 -7.86 -16.89 6.79
C SER A 125 -7.25 -15.52 6.58
N ALA A 126 -6.05 -15.28 7.12
CA ALA A 126 -5.30 -14.06 6.96
C ALA A 126 -3.99 -14.33 6.22
N GLN A 127 -3.61 -13.44 5.31
CA GLN A 127 -2.40 -13.53 4.50
C GLN A 127 -1.70 -12.19 4.45
N LEU A 128 -0.41 -12.17 4.76
CA LEU A 128 0.47 -11.04 4.57
C LEU A 128 1.28 -11.25 3.28
N LEU A 129 1.26 -10.26 2.41
CA LEU A 129 1.98 -10.25 1.15
C LEU A 129 2.96 -9.07 1.13
N ASP A 130 4.08 -9.24 0.43
CA ASP A 130 5.01 -8.15 0.16
C ASP A 130 4.55 -7.27 -1.01
N GLU A 131 5.30 -6.24 -1.32
CA GLU A 131 5.02 -5.29 -2.41
C GLU A 131 4.94 -5.96 -3.80
N ALA A 132 5.58 -7.11 -3.99
CA ALA A 132 5.52 -7.89 -5.23
C ALA A 132 4.35 -8.89 -5.26
N GLY A 133 3.57 -8.96 -4.18
CA GLY A 133 2.46 -9.90 -4.03
C GLY A 133 2.90 -11.31 -3.63
N ARG A 134 4.13 -11.48 -3.13
CA ARG A 134 4.61 -12.77 -2.61
C ARG A 134 4.13 -12.95 -1.17
N GLN A 135 3.69 -14.16 -0.83
CA GLN A 135 3.21 -14.47 0.50
C GLN A 135 4.37 -14.52 1.51
N VAL A 136 4.31 -13.64 2.50
CA VAL A 136 5.25 -13.57 3.63
C VAL A 136 4.77 -14.45 4.78
N TRP A 137 3.46 -14.42 5.04
CA TRP A 137 2.84 -15.15 6.14
C TRP A 137 1.39 -15.47 5.83
N THR A 138 0.91 -16.60 6.39
CA THR A 138 -0.50 -16.97 6.36
C THR A 138 -0.87 -17.72 7.63
N GLU A 139 -2.10 -17.50 8.10
CA GLU A 139 -2.67 -18.26 9.23
C GLU A 139 -4.17 -18.38 9.07
N THR A 140 -4.71 -19.49 9.59
CA THR A 140 -6.16 -19.75 9.57
C THR A 140 -6.63 -19.96 11.00
N PHE A 141 -7.71 -19.27 11.34
CA PHE A 141 -8.34 -19.34 12.65
C PHE A 141 -9.73 -19.99 12.52
N ASP A 142 -9.94 -21.07 13.24
CA ASP A 142 -11.25 -21.72 13.35
C ASP A 142 -11.87 -21.36 14.71
N ARG A 143 -13.08 -20.83 14.69
CA ARG A 143 -13.82 -20.40 15.89
C ARG A 143 -15.26 -20.86 15.83
N GLU A 144 -15.88 -21.05 16.99
CA GLU A 144 -17.32 -21.20 17.10
C GLU A 144 -17.95 -19.83 17.35
N LEU A 145 -19.01 -19.50 16.60
CA LEU A 145 -19.72 -18.24 16.72
C LEU A 145 -20.55 -18.19 18.01
N ALA A 146 -19.96 -17.66 19.07
CA ALA A 146 -20.62 -17.41 20.34
C ALA A 146 -20.84 -15.90 20.56
N ASN A 147 -19.78 -15.11 20.53
CA ASN A 147 -19.81 -13.66 20.65
C ASN A 147 -18.98 -13.05 19.51
N ILE A 148 -19.66 -12.38 18.61
CA ILE A 148 -19.05 -11.77 17.40
C ILE A 148 -17.94 -10.77 17.77
N PHE A 149 -18.18 -9.90 18.74
CA PHE A 149 -17.23 -8.85 19.11
C PHE A 149 -15.99 -9.41 19.79
N GLU A 150 -16.16 -10.42 20.64
CA GLU A 150 -15.01 -11.09 21.27
C GLU A 150 -14.13 -11.79 20.26
N ILE A 151 -14.74 -12.49 19.29
CA ILE A 151 -14.01 -13.16 18.21
C ILE A 151 -13.26 -12.15 17.34
N GLN A 152 -13.89 -11.04 16.96
CA GLN A 152 -13.25 -9.98 16.19
C GLN A 152 -12.03 -9.42 16.92
N SER A 153 -12.15 -9.06 18.18
CA SER A 153 -11.07 -8.50 18.99
C SER A 153 -9.94 -9.51 19.23
N GLU A 154 -10.27 -10.77 19.52
CA GLU A 154 -9.28 -11.84 19.72
C GLU A 154 -8.45 -12.06 18.45
N ILE A 155 -9.12 -12.24 17.32
CA ILE A 155 -8.45 -12.51 16.03
C ILE A 155 -7.67 -11.29 15.57
N ALA A 156 -8.23 -10.10 15.71
CA ALA A 156 -7.54 -8.86 15.37
C ALA A 156 -6.23 -8.70 16.16
N ALA A 157 -6.25 -8.96 17.45
CA ALA A 157 -5.06 -8.92 18.29
C ALA A 157 -4.02 -9.98 17.88
N ALA A 158 -4.46 -11.21 17.61
CA ALA A 158 -3.58 -12.30 17.20
C ALA A 158 -2.92 -12.02 15.83
N VAL A 159 -3.70 -11.58 14.85
CA VAL A 159 -3.22 -11.21 13.50
C VAL A 159 -2.26 -10.03 13.60
N ALA A 160 -2.63 -8.97 14.32
CA ALA A 160 -1.81 -7.77 14.45
C ALA A 160 -0.45 -8.06 15.10
N ALA A 161 -0.39 -8.88 16.14
CA ALA A 161 0.87 -9.26 16.79
C ALA A 161 1.78 -10.06 15.83
N LYS A 162 1.22 -11.01 15.07
CA LYS A 162 1.97 -11.79 14.08
C LYS A 162 2.49 -10.93 12.94
N VAL A 163 1.61 -10.11 12.35
CA VAL A 163 1.94 -9.22 11.24
C VAL A 163 3.00 -8.20 11.65
N ALA A 164 2.85 -7.56 12.81
CA ALA A 164 3.83 -6.62 13.32
C ALA A 164 5.22 -7.26 13.44
N SER A 165 5.30 -8.49 13.96
CA SER A 165 6.57 -9.20 14.06
C SER A 165 7.18 -9.55 12.71
N GLN A 166 6.38 -9.91 11.70
CA GLN A 166 6.87 -10.21 10.34
C GLN A 166 7.38 -8.96 9.63
N VAL A 167 6.61 -7.88 9.65
CA VAL A 167 6.96 -6.61 8.98
C VAL A 167 8.24 -6.02 9.57
N THR A 168 8.39 -6.04 10.90
CA THR A 168 9.58 -5.47 11.56
C THR A 168 10.82 -6.37 11.49
N SER A 169 10.66 -7.67 11.22
CA SER A 169 11.79 -8.61 11.05
C SER A 169 12.35 -8.61 9.64
N SER A 170 11.60 -8.09 8.66
CA SER A 170 11.98 -8.02 7.25
C SER A 170 12.73 -6.74 6.89
N ALA A 171 12.83 -5.79 7.83
CA ALA A 171 13.46 -4.47 7.66
C ALA A 171 14.96 -4.46 8.00
#